data_e458b6b1cac15d54fedd1150f55ad6f3
#
_entry.id   e458b6b1cac15d54fedd1150f55ad6f3
#
_cell.length_a   1.000
_cell.length_b   1.000
_cell.length_c   1.000
_cell.angle_alpha   90.00
_cell.angle_beta   90.00
_cell.angle_gamma   90.00
#
_symmetry.space_group_name_H-M   'P 1'
#
loop_
_entity.id
_entity.type
_entity.pdbx_description
1 polymer ?
#
loop_
_entity_poly.entity_id
_entity_poly.type
_entity_poly.pdbx_seq_one_letter_code
_entity_poly.pdbx_strand_id
1 'polypeptide(L)'
;MKKSLTYGIGSAFFFSFTFILNRSMNISGGSWIWSSSLRYIFMLPILFFIVLTKNQLIDVLKSIKNSPIKWILWSTVGFGLFYAPLSFASEYGASWLVAGTWQITIIAGALMSPLFFKYIETESGIVKVRNKIPKKTLIISSIILIGIFLMLFGEAEHISFLKSFLVIIPVIIAAFSYPLGNRKMMEFCSEDFNTIQRVFGMTLCSMPFWIILSIYGISSVGFPSTQQIFQTFLVAIFSGVIATILFFKATDIVSKDAHKLAVIESTQSGEVIFTALGGIFILNDRVPGVFGVIGIVLVVFGMILNSLSRENSN
;
A
#
# COMPACT_ATOMS: atom_id res chain seq x y z
N MET A 1 11.78 -12.21 18.20
CA MET A 1 11.21 -12.90 17.03
C MET A 1 9.71 -13.18 17.16
N LYS A 2 9.20 -13.98 18.14
CA LYS A 2 7.75 -14.28 18.29
C LYS A 2 6.88 -13.01 18.30
N LYS A 3 7.20 -12.03 19.16
CA LYS A 3 6.44 -10.76 19.25
C LYS A 3 6.43 -9.96 17.95
N SER A 4 7.56 -9.92 17.25
CA SER A 4 7.67 -9.24 15.94
C SER A 4 6.82 -9.95 14.86
N LEU A 5 6.85 -11.29 14.81
CA LEU A 5 5.98 -12.08 13.92
C LEU A 5 4.49 -11.84 14.21
N THR A 6 4.07 -11.84 15.48
CA THR A 6 2.68 -11.55 15.85
C THR A 6 2.25 -10.17 15.34
N TYR A 7 3.09 -9.15 15.49
CA TYR A 7 2.81 -7.82 14.97
C TYR A 7 2.78 -7.78 13.45
N GLY A 8 3.71 -8.48 12.76
CA GLY A 8 3.75 -8.56 11.30
C GLY A 8 2.50 -9.23 10.71
N ILE A 9 2.11 -10.39 11.26
CA ILE A 9 0.89 -11.08 10.84
C ILE A 9 -0.36 -10.25 11.16
N GLY A 10 -0.41 -9.64 12.36
CA GLY A 10 -1.50 -8.74 12.74
C GLY A 10 -1.61 -7.54 11.80
N SER A 11 -0.48 -6.97 11.34
CA SER A 11 -0.52 -5.86 10.39
C SER A 11 -1.07 -6.32 9.03
N ALA A 12 -0.65 -7.49 8.52
CA ALA A 12 -1.16 -8.06 7.28
C ALA A 12 -2.68 -8.30 7.34
N PHE A 13 -3.17 -8.82 8.48
CA PHE A 13 -4.59 -8.97 8.73
C PHE A 13 -5.33 -7.61 8.67
N PHE A 14 -4.85 -6.59 9.37
CA PHE A 14 -5.49 -5.27 9.34
C PHE A 14 -5.35 -4.56 8.00
N PHE A 15 -4.27 -4.76 7.24
CA PHE A 15 -4.15 -4.23 5.88
C PHE A 15 -5.17 -4.85 4.92
N SER A 16 -5.53 -6.12 5.07
CA SER A 16 -6.52 -6.80 4.22
C SER A 16 -7.90 -6.13 4.24
N PHE A 17 -8.25 -5.41 5.32
CA PHE A 17 -9.48 -4.62 5.40
C PHE A 17 -9.58 -3.54 4.32
N THR A 18 -8.46 -3.07 3.77
CA THR A 18 -8.46 -2.16 2.61
C THR A 18 -9.23 -2.77 1.44
N PHE A 19 -8.92 -4.00 1.07
CA PHE A 19 -9.50 -4.66 -0.09
C PHE A 19 -10.92 -5.15 0.19
N ILE A 20 -11.13 -5.77 1.36
CA ILE A 20 -12.43 -6.31 1.77
C ILE A 20 -13.46 -5.19 1.88
N LEU A 21 -13.16 -4.11 2.62
CA LEU A 21 -14.12 -3.03 2.83
C LEU A 21 -14.32 -2.16 1.59
N ASN A 22 -13.28 -1.91 0.78
CA ASN A 22 -13.49 -1.22 -0.50
C ASN A 22 -14.43 -2.01 -1.41
N ARG A 23 -14.23 -3.33 -1.51
CA ARG A 23 -15.13 -4.19 -2.27
C ARG A 23 -16.55 -4.20 -1.67
N SER A 24 -16.67 -4.30 -0.34
CA SER A 24 -17.96 -4.23 0.36
C SER A 24 -18.73 -2.94 0.05
N MET A 25 -18.04 -1.79 0.11
CA MET A 25 -18.66 -0.50 -0.20
C MET A 25 -19.17 -0.46 -1.64
N ASN A 26 -18.38 -0.97 -2.61
CA ASN A 26 -18.78 -0.99 -4.01
C ASN A 26 -19.98 -1.92 -4.26
N ILE A 27 -20.00 -3.13 -3.68
CA ILE A 27 -21.15 -4.05 -3.78
C ILE A 27 -22.41 -3.43 -3.22
N SER A 28 -22.30 -2.62 -2.16
CA SER A 28 -23.42 -1.92 -1.53
C SER A 28 -23.85 -0.62 -2.26
N GLY A 29 -23.33 -0.38 -3.48
CA GLY A 29 -23.66 0.81 -4.28
C GLY A 29 -22.89 2.07 -3.88
N GLY A 30 -21.87 1.95 -3.04
CA GLY A 30 -20.97 3.06 -2.70
C GLY A 30 -19.98 3.34 -3.83
N SER A 31 -19.50 4.58 -3.91
CA SER A 31 -18.54 5.02 -4.91
C SER A 31 -17.11 4.91 -4.41
N TRP A 32 -16.18 4.50 -5.29
CA TRP A 32 -14.74 4.51 -5.03
C TRP A 32 -14.20 5.91 -4.65
N ILE A 33 -14.85 6.96 -5.15
CA ILE A 33 -14.50 8.35 -4.84
C ILE A 33 -14.58 8.59 -3.32
N TRP A 34 -15.68 8.18 -2.71
CA TRP A 34 -15.89 8.33 -1.28
C TRP A 34 -15.07 7.32 -0.47
N SER A 35 -14.92 6.09 -0.95
CA SER A 35 -14.07 5.09 -0.30
C SER A 35 -12.62 5.54 -0.19
N SER A 36 -12.11 6.26 -1.20
CA SER A 36 -10.73 6.77 -1.18
C SER A 36 -10.59 8.08 -0.41
N SER A 37 -11.41 9.09 -0.68
CA SER A 37 -11.27 10.42 -0.08
C SER A 37 -11.55 10.43 1.41
N LEU A 38 -12.65 9.81 1.85
CA LEU A 38 -13.02 9.77 3.27
C LEU A 38 -12.00 9.03 4.12
N ARG A 39 -11.31 8.01 3.60
CA ARG A 39 -10.24 7.33 4.33
C ARG A 39 -9.19 8.34 4.83
N TYR A 40 -8.68 9.19 3.96
CA TYR A 40 -7.65 10.16 4.33
C TYR A 40 -8.20 11.32 5.15
N ILE A 41 -9.45 11.72 4.90
CA ILE A 41 -10.15 12.71 5.72
C ILE A 41 -10.28 12.22 7.16
N PHE A 42 -10.62 10.94 7.38
CA PHE A 42 -10.71 10.35 8.72
C PHE A 42 -9.32 10.05 9.33
N MET A 43 -8.34 9.67 8.53
CA MET A 43 -6.97 9.46 9.02
C MET A 43 -6.35 10.74 9.57
N LEU A 44 -6.64 11.89 8.96
CA LEU A 44 -6.02 13.16 9.33
C LEU A 44 -6.22 13.53 10.80
N PRO A 45 -7.44 13.60 11.36
CA PRO A 45 -7.63 13.92 12.77
C PRO A 45 -7.00 12.89 13.72
N ILE A 46 -7.06 11.61 13.38
CA ILE A 46 -6.46 10.54 14.21
C ILE A 46 -4.94 10.74 14.29
N LEU A 47 -4.29 10.93 13.14
CA LEU A 47 -2.84 11.15 13.09
C LEU A 47 -2.44 12.50 13.72
N PHE A 48 -3.26 13.53 13.54
CA PHE A 48 -3.07 14.83 14.19
C PHE A 48 -2.98 14.69 15.72
N PHE A 49 -3.93 13.99 16.33
CA PHE A 49 -3.91 13.76 17.77
C PHE A 49 -2.70 12.94 18.22
N ILE A 50 -2.29 11.91 17.45
CA ILE A 50 -1.09 11.12 17.78
C ILE A 50 0.18 11.97 17.72
N VAL A 51 0.33 12.82 16.70
CA VAL A 51 1.51 13.69 16.55
C VAL A 51 1.51 14.81 17.59
N LEU A 52 0.32 15.35 17.93
CA LEU A 52 0.15 16.39 18.96
C LEU A 52 0.55 15.88 20.34
N THR A 53 0.07 14.70 20.75
CA THR A 53 0.39 14.10 22.06
C THR A 53 1.87 13.74 22.23
N LYS A 54 2.59 13.61 21.11
CA LYS A 54 4.05 13.36 21.11
C LYS A 54 4.89 14.63 20.97
N ASN A 55 4.28 15.81 20.99
CA ASN A 55 4.95 17.12 20.77
C ASN A 55 5.73 17.20 19.44
N GLN A 56 5.29 16.50 18.41
CA GLN A 56 5.98 16.38 17.12
C GLN A 56 5.34 17.22 15.99
N LEU A 57 4.25 17.92 16.29
CA LEU A 57 3.46 18.67 15.29
C LEU A 57 4.23 19.85 14.68
N ILE A 58 4.90 20.63 15.53
CA ILE A 58 5.56 21.87 15.10
C ILE A 58 6.66 21.61 14.07
N ASP A 59 7.44 20.54 14.25
CA ASP A 59 8.53 20.19 13.35
C ASP A 59 8.01 19.81 11.96
N VAL A 60 6.91 19.03 11.89
CA VAL A 60 6.27 18.70 10.62
C VAL A 60 5.74 19.96 9.92
N LEU A 61 5.04 20.84 10.64
CA LEU A 61 4.50 22.07 10.06
C LEU A 61 5.60 23.02 9.58
N LYS A 62 6.72 23.13 10.30
CA LYS A 62 7.90 23.90 9.85
C LYS A 62 8.48 23.33 8.55
N SER A 63 8.63 22.01 8.46
CA SER A 63 9.15 21.34 7.26
C SER A 63 8.22 21.55 6.06
N ILE A 64 6.90 21.44 6.26
CA ILE A 64 5.91 21.71 5.20
C ILE A 64 6.03 23.16 4.73
N LYS A 65 6.10 24.13 5.66
CA LYS A 65 6.26 25.55 5.34
C LYS A 65 7.53 25.84 4.53
N ASN A 66 8.62 25.16 4.86
CA ASN A 66 9.91 25.35 4.19
C ASN A 66 9.96 24.72 2.78
N SER A 67 9.18 23.70 2.50
CA SER A 67 9.20 22.99 1.22
C SER A 67 7.80 22.51 0.79
N PRO A 68 6.80 23.40 0.64
CA PRO A 68 5.41 23.00 0.43
C PRO A 68 5.19 22.20 -0.86
N ILE A 69 5.88 22.57 -1.95
CA ILE A 69 5.74 21.89 -3.24
C ILE A 69 6.19 20.43 -3.17
N LYS A 70 7.31 20.15 -2.49
CA LYS A 70 7.80 18.79 -2.35
C LYS A 70 6.83 17.93 -1.52
N TRP A 71 6.32 18.49 -0.43
CA TRP A 71 5.34 17.84 0.40
C TRP A 71 4.05 17.53 -0.37
N ILE A 72 3.45 18.52 -1.03
CA ILE A 72 2.20 18.34 -1.79
C ILE A 72 2.40 17.36 -2.94
N LEU A 73 3.46 17.53 -3.75
CA LEU A 73 3.72 16.67 -4.91
C LEU A 73 3.87 15.19 -4.51
N TRP A 74 4.81 14.90 -3.61
CA TRP A 74 5.09 13.51 -3.26
C TRP A 74 4.01 12.87 -2.40
N SER A 75 3.27 13.66 -1.62
CA SER A 75 2.09 13.19 -0.91
C SER A 75 0.95 12.85 -1.86
N THR A 76 0.71 13.67 -2.87
CA THR A 76 -0.30 13.38 -3.90
C THR A 76 0.07 12.15 -4.72
N VAL A 77 1.34 11.99 -5.10
CA VAL A 77 1.82 10.79 -5.79
C VAL A 77 1.69 9.56 -4.88
N GLY A 78 2.23 9.62 -3.66
CA GLY A 78 2.31 8.46 -2.76
C GLY A 78 0.99 8.03 -2.14
N PHE A 79 0.03 8.95 -1.98
CA PHE A 79 -1.28 8.67 -1.38
C PHE A 79 -2.42 8.85 -2.38
N GLY A 80 -2.47 9.95 -3.13
CA GLY A 80 -3.52 10.24 -4.10
C GLY A 80 -3.53 9.26 -5.27
N LEU A 81 -2.46 9.26 -6.06
CA LEU A 81 -2.31 8.39 -7.24
C LEU A 81 -2.08 6.90 -6.87
N PHE A 82 -1.85 6.62 -5.60
CA PHE A 82 -1.86 5.25 -5.08
C PHE A 82 -3.27 4.78 -4.78
N TYR A 83 -3.97 5.47 -3.87
CA TYR A 83 -5.16 4.89 -3.26
C TYR A 83 -6.44 5.12 -4.06
N ALA A 84 -6.57 6.22 -4.79
CA ALA A 84 -7.72 6.46 -5.63
C ALA A 84 -7.86 5.42 -6.76
N PRO A 85 -6.80 5.10 -7.54
CA PRO A 85 -6.87 4.03 -8.54
C PRO A 85 -7.07 2.64 -7.91
N LEU A 86 -6.49 2.36 -6.74
CA LEU A 86 -6.68 1.09 -6.05
C LEU A 86 -8.14 0.89 -5.62
N SER A 87 -8.76 1.94 -5.07
CA SER A 87 -10.18 1.92 -4.71
C SER A 87 -11.08 1.79 -5.95
N PHE A 88 -10.72 2.44 -7.06
CA PHE A 88 -11.42 2.30 -8.32
C PHE A 88 -11.37 0.86 -8.85
N ALA A 89 -10.21 0.21 -8.82
CA ALA A 89 -10.08 -1.19 -9.24
C ALA A 89 -11.01 -2.14 -8.48
N SER A 90 -11.30 -1.83 -7.20
CA SER A 90 -12.19 -2.64 -6.36
C SER A 90 -13.66 -2.64 -6.81
N GLU A 91 -14.07 -1.72 -7.71
CA GLU A 91 -15.40 -1.78 -8.33
C GLU A 91 -15.55 -2.93 -9.32
N TYR A 92 -14.45 -3.30 -9.97
CA TYR A 92 -14.48 -4.21 -11.12
C TYR A 92 -13.94 -5.60 -10.81
N GLY A 93 -13.12 -5.75 -9.77
CA GLY A 93 -12.49 -7.01 -9.39
C GLY A 93 -12.91 -7.52 -8.01
N ALA A 94 -12.88 -8.84 -7.83
CA ALA A 94 -13.00 -9.46 -6.51
C ALA A 94 -11.85 -8.97 -5.61
N SER A 95 -12.09 -8.94 -4.29
CA SER A 95 -11.12 -8.41 -3.33
C SER A 95 -9.76 -9.11 -3.42
N TRP A 96 -9.74 -10.44 -3.53
CA TRP A 96 -8.53 -11.24 -3.66
C TRP A 96 -7.75 -10.99 -4.96
N LEU A 97 -8.47 -10.68 -6.07
CA LEU A 97 -7.84 -10.37 -7.35
C LEU A 97 -7.12 -9.02 -7.30
N VAL A 98 -7.74 -8.00 -6.72
CA VAL A 98 -7.13 -6.68 -6.54
C VAL A 98 -5.94 -6.76 -5.59
N ALA A 99 -6.06 -7.48 -4.46
CA ALA A 99 -4.97 -7.67 -3.51
C ALA A 99 -3.77 -8.44 -4.10
N GLY A 100 -4.03 -9.49 -4.89
CA GLY A 100 -2.97 -10.24 -5.57
C GLY A 100 -2.29 -9.41 -6.65
N THR A 101 -3.06 -8.70 -7.48
CA THR A 101 -2.52 -7.82 -8.54
C THR A 101 -1.72 -6.65 -7.95
N TRP A 102 -2.11 -6.14 -6.79
CA TRP A 102 -1.39 -5.11 -6.06
C TRP A 102 0.07 -5.49 -5.77
N GLN A 103 0.40 -6.78 -5.69
CA GLN A 103 1.78 -7.23 -5.44
C GLN A 103 2.76 -6.89 -6.57
N ILE A 104 2.28 -6.39 -7.73
CA ILE A 104 3.11 -5.72 -8.75
C ILE A 104 3.94 -4.58 -8.15
N THR A 105 3.51 -4.00 -7.01
CA THR A 105 4.26 -2.96 -6.30
C THR A 105 5.69 -3.38 -5.94
N ILE A 106 5.95 -4.67 -5.71
CA ILE A 106 7.28 -5.21 -5.44
C ILE A 106 8.18 -5.04 -6.68
N ILE A 107 7.64 -5.35 -7.86
CA ILE A 107 8.33 -5.23 -9.15
C ILE A 107 8.55 -3.76 -9.48
N ALA A 108 7.52 -2.93 -9.33
CA ALA A 108 7.59 -1.49 -9.53
C ALA A 108 8.68 -0.85 -8.64
N GLY A 109 8.73 -1.23 -7.36
CA GLY A 109 9.75 -0.79 -6.43
C GLY A 109 11.17 -1.20 -6.84
N ALA A 110 11.34 -2.42 -7.39
CA ALA A 110 12.63 -2.89 -7.90
C ALA A 110 13.06 -2.15 -9.17
N LEU A 111 12.15 -1.96 -10.12
CA LEU A 111 12.42 -1.24 -11.37
C LEU A 111 12.77 0.24 -11.14
N MET A 112 12.16 0.87 -10.14
CA MET A 112 12.43 2.27 -9.80
C MET A 112 13.68 2.47 -8.93
N SER A 113 14.37 1.41 -8.51
CA SER A 113 15.59 1.54 -7.69
C SER A 113 16.61 2.56 -8.25
N PRO A 114 16.87 2.65 -9.59
CA PRO A 114 17.82 3.63 -10.12
C PRO A 114 17.39 5.10 -9.99
N LEU A 115 16.15 5.39 -9.61
CA LEU A 115 15.67 6.76 -9.34
C LEU A 115 16.15 7.28 -7.97
N PHE A 116 16.76 6.40 -7.16
CA PHE A 116 17.19 6.67 -5.80
C PHE A 116 18.68 6.47 -5.64
N PHE A 117 19.26 7.10 -4.62
CA PHE A 117 20.69 7.08 -4.34
C PHE A 117 20.93 6.44 -2.97
N LYS A 118 22.12 5.88 -2.80
CA LYS A 118 22.67 5.46 -1.51
C LYS A 118 24.00 6.17 -1.26
N TYR A 119 24.34 6.35 -0.01
CA TYR A 119 25.63 6.88 0.41
C TYR A 119 26.51 5.71 0.81
N ILE A 120 27.72 5.64 0.23
CA ILE A 120 28.70 4.60 0.52
C ILE A 120 29.93 5.28 1.10
N GLU A 121 30.40 4.81 2.24
CA GLU A 121 31.67 5.22 2.80
C GLU A 121 32.81 4.58 1.99
N THR A 122 33.72 5.40 1.52
CA THR A 122 34.92 5.01 0.81
C THR A 122 36.14 5.61 1.53
N GLU A 123 37.34 5.13 1.25
CA GLU A 123 38.60 5.68 1.81
C GLU A 123 38.75 7.19 1.55
N SER A 124 38.11 7.72 0.50
CA SER A 124 38.11 9.14 0.12
C SER A 124 36.91 9.94 0.69
N GLY A 125 36.05 9.31 1.50
CA GLY A 125 34.87 9.94 2.11
C GLY A 125 33.54 9.33 1.65
N ILE A 126 32.43 10.00 1.98
CA ILE A 126 31.07 9.55 1.66
C ILE A 126 30.76 9.90 0.20
N VAL A 127 30.49 8.89 -0.64
CA VAL A 127 30.14 9.04 -2.06
C VAL A 127 28.67 8.70 -2.28
N LYS A 128 27.94 9.57 -2.98
CA LYS A 128 26.56 9.36 -3.40
C LYS A 128 26.52 8.51 -4.68
N VAL A 129 25.98 7.29 -4.58
CA VAL A 129 25.92 6.33 -5.70
C VAL A 129 24.47 6.01 -6.03
N ARG A 130 24.15 5.94 -7.33
CA ARG A 130 22.82 5.54 -7.81
C ARG A 130 22.60 4.06 -7.55
N ASN A 131 21.41 3.71 -7.03
CA ASN A 131 21.05 2.31 -6.84
C ASN A 131 20.96 1.58 -8.19
N LYS A 132 21.36 0.32 -8.19
CA LYS A 132 21.20 -0.56 -9.36
C LYS A 132 19.87 -1.32 -9.25
N ILE A 133 19.34 -1.76 -10.39
CA ILE A 133 18.18 -2.64 -10.43
C ILE A 133 18.57 -3.99 -9.80
N PRO A 134 17.85 -4.45 -8.76
CA PRO A 134 18.16 -5.73 -8.12
C PRO A 134 17.71 -6.90 -9.00
N LYS A 135 18.58 -7.39 -9.86
CA LYS A 135 18.28 -8.47 -10.85
C LYS A 135 17.68 -9.71 -10.19
N LYS A 136 18.22 -10.14 -9.04
CA LYS A 136 17.71 -11.30 -8.28
C LYS A 136 16.27 -11.09 -7.86
N THR A 137 15.92 -9.91 -7.35
CA THR A 137 14.55 -9.52 -7.01
C THR A 137 13.62 -9.63 -8.21
N LEU A 138 14.04 -9.13 -9.39
CA LEU A 138 13.21 -9.21 -10.61
C LEU A 138 12.99 -10.65 -11.08
N ILE A 139 14.03 -11.50 -11.03
CA ILE A 139 13.91 -12.92 -11.38
C ILE A 139 12.89 -13.62 -10.46
N ILE A 140 12.98 -13.41 -9.15
CA ILE A 140 12.02 -14.00 -8.21
C ILE A 140 10.63 -13.41 -8.41
N SER A 141 10.54 -12.12 -8.70
CA SER A 141 9.25 -11.46 -8.96
C SER A 141 8.56 -11.93 -10.24
N SER A 142 9.25 -12.62 -11.15
CA SER A 142 8.59 -13.29 -12.29
C SER A 142 7.59 -14.36 -11.82
N ILE A 143 7.84 -15.00 -10.67
CA ILE A 143 6.89 -15.94 -10.05
C ILE A 143 5.59 -15.22 -9.67
N ILE A 144 5.72 -14.01 -9.10
CA ILE A 144 4.56 -13.16 -8.76
C ILE A 144 3.77 -12.81 -10.02
N LEU A 145 4.46 -12.42 -11.11
CA LEU A 145 3.80 -12.09 -12.38
C LEU A 145 3.06 -13.28 -12.98
N ILE A 146 3.67 -14.47 -12.94
CA ILE A 146 3.01 -15.70 -13.39
C ILE A 146 1.78 -15.98 -12.52
N GLY A 147 1.89 -15.81 -11.20
CA GLY A 147 0.76 -15.95 -10.30
C GLY A 147 -0.39 -15.00 -10.62
N ILE A 148 -0.09 -13.72 -10.84
CA ILE A 148 -1.08 -12.70 -11.23
C ILE A 148 -1.72 -13.04 -12.58
N PHE A 149 -0.92 -13.47 -13.55
CA PHE A 149 -1.44 -13.89 -14.85
C PHE A 149 -2.42 -15.07 -14.71
N LEU A 150 -2.11 -16.07 -13.90
CA LEU A 150 -3.02 -17.20 -13.64
C LEU A 150 -4.30 -16.75 -12.93
N MET A 151 -4.21 -15.82 -11.97
CA MET A 151 -5.40 -15.25 -11.32
C MET A 151 -6.31 -14.56 -12.33
N LEU A 152 -5.75 -13.74 -13.22
CA LEU A 152 -6.50 -13.05 -14.27
C LEU A 152 -7.06 -13.99 -15.31
N PHE A 153 -6.29 -15.02 -15.69
CA PHE A 153 -6.72 -16.05 -16.62
C PHE A 153 -7.91 -16.86 -16.06
N GLY A 154 -7.85 -17.21 -14.78
CA GLY A 154 -8.95 -17.90 -14.08
C GLY A 154 -10.23 -17.06 -14.01
N GLU A 155 -10.12 -15.73 -14.02
CA GLU A 155 -11.28 -14.81 -14.03
C GLU A 155 -11.77 -14.45 -15.44
N ALA A 156 -11.01 -14.76 -16.51
CA ALA A 156 -11.31 -14.35 -17.88
C ALA A 156 -12.66 -14.85 -18.39
N GLU A 157 -13.17 -15.97 -17.88
CA GLU A 157 -14.51 -16.48 -18.19
C GLU A 157 -15.64 -15.68 -17.54
N HIS A 158 -15.32 -14.89 -16.50
CA HIS A 158 -16.29 -14.23 -15.63
C HIS A 158 -16.24 -12.70 -15.72
N ILE A 159 -15.10 -12.17 -16.16
CA ILE A 159 -14.89 -10.73 -16.31
C ILE A 159 -14.59 -10.48 -17.79
N SER A 160 -15.34 -9.57 -18.41
CA SER A 160 -15.05 -9.19 -19.79
C SER A 160 -13.63 -8.62 -19.91
N PHE A 161 -13.01 -8.78 -21.08
CA PHE A 161 -11.66 -8.26 -21.35
C PHE A 161 -11.50 -6.78 -20.97
N LEU A 162 -12.49 -5.95 -21.26
CA LEU A 162 -12.51 -4.54 -20.89
C LEU A 162 -12.48 -4.33 -19.37
N LYS A 163 -13.26 -5.09 -18.61
CA LYS A 163 -13.26 -5.01 -17.14
C LYS A 163 -11.92 -5.43 -16.53
N SER A 164 -11.21 -6.39 -17.13
CA SER A 164 -9.85 -6.75 -16.70
C SER A 164 -8.89 -5.57 -16.79
N PHE A 165 -8.99 -4.75 -17.84
CA PHE A 165 -8.20 -3.52 -17.93
C PHE A 165 -8.56 -2.49 -16.86
N LEU A 166 -9.84 -2.39 -16.47
CA LEU A 166 -10.30 -1.49 -15.40
C LEU A 166 -9.80 -1.93 -14.01
N VAL A 167 -9.37 -3.18 -13.85
CA VAL A 167 -8.66 -3.64 -12.65
C VAL A 167 -7.16 -3.43 -12.79
N ILE A 168 -6.54 -3.90 -13.86
CA ILE A 168 -5.08 -3.99 -14.00
C ILE A 168 -4.44 -2.60 -14.11
N ILE A 169 -4.96 -1.73 -14.99
CA ILE A 169 -4.32 -0.43 -15.25
C ILE A 169 -4.30 0.46 -14.01
N PRO A 170 -5.42 0.65 -13.27
CA PRO A 170 -5.40 1.44 -12.05
C PRO A 170 -4.48 0.84 -10.97
N VAL A 171 -4.44 -0.50 -10.84
CA VAL A 171 -3.53 -1.16 -9.89
C VAL A 171 -2.07 -0.96 -10.28
N ILE A 172 -1.72 -0.98 -11.58
CA ILE A 172 -0.35 -0.66 -12.04
C ILE A 172 0.01 0.80 -11.69
N ILE A 173 -0.89 1.75 -11.95
CA ILE A 173 -0.67 3.16 -11.57
C ILE A 173 -0.41 3.26 -10.07
N ALA A 174 -1.25 2.64 -9.25
CA ALA A 174 -1.08 2.60 -7.80
C ALA A 174 0.26 1.97 -7.40
N ALA A 175 0.62 0.83 -8.02
CA ALA A 175 1.82 0.05 -7.72
C ALA A 175 3.13 0.79 -7.99
N PHE A 176 3.16 1.69 -8.96
CA PHE A 176 4.29 2.58 -9.21
C PHE A 176 4.24 3.83 -8.33
N SER A 177 3.07 4.42 -8.14
CA SER A 177 2.91 5.67 -7.40
C SER A 177 3.26 5.52 -5.92
N TYR A 178 2.84 4.43 -5.28
CA TYR A 178 3.07 4.19 -3.86
C TYR A 178 4.56 4.15 -3.48
N PRO A 179 5.40 3.28 -4.06
CA PRO A 179 6.82 3.26 -3.70
C PRO A 179 7.56 4.52 -4.16
N LEU A 180 7.15 5.15 -5.26
CA LEU A 180 7.76 6.39 -5.74
C LEU A 180 7.56 7.52 -4.74
N GLY A 181 6.31 7.81 -4.38
CA GLY A 181 5.97 8.89 -3.46
C GLY A 181 6.56 8.66 -2.06
N ASN A 182 6.41 7.44 -1.52
CA ASN A 182 6.93 7.12 -0.19
C ASN A 182 8.45 7.20 -0.12
N ARG A 183 9.20 6.65 -1.10
CA ARG A 183 10.66 6.71 -1.11
C ARG A 183 11.17 8.12 -1.32
N LYS A 184 10.51 8.93 -2.16
CA LYS A 184 10.87 10.35 -2.31
C LYS A 184 10.64 11.14 -1.03
N MET A 185 9.57 10.85 -0.29
CA MET A 185 9.35 11.45 1.03
C MET A 185 10.35 10.94 2.07
N MET A 186 10.73 9.66 2.02
CA MET A 186 11.81 9.14 2.88
C MET A 186 13.15 9.84 2.59
N GLU A 187 13.51 10.00 1.32
CA GLU A 187 14.73 10.71 0.90
C GLU A 187 14.70 12.18 1.33
N PHE A 188 13.54 12.83 1.23
CA PHE A 188 13.35 14.23 1.58
C PHE A 188 13.35 14.47 3.10
N CYS A 189 12.66 13.62 3.86
CA CYS A 189 12.55 13.74 5.33
C CYS A 189 13.81 13.26 6.06
N SER A 190 14.66 12.45 5.41
CA SER A 190 15.87 11.86 6.01
C SER A 190 15.58 11.19 7.37
N GLU A 191 16.49 11.32 8.34
CA GLU A 191 16.35 10.83 9.71
C GLU A 191 15.61 11.81 10.64
N ASP A 192 15.26 13.01 10.14
CA ASP A 192 14.65 14.08 10.95
C ASP A 192 13.23 13.72 11.41
N PHE A 193 12.54 12.87 10.68
CA PHE A 193 11.16 12.48 10.95
C PHE A 193 10.99 10.98 11.11
N ASN A 194 10.34 10.61 12.21
CA ASN A 194 9.84 9.25 12.34
C ASN A 194 8.66 9.00 11.38
N THR A 195 8.30 7.74 11.23
CA THR A 195 7.28 7.34 10.26
C THR A 195 5.91 7.97 10.53
N ILE A 196 5.50 8.15 11.79
CA ILE A 196 4.19 8.74 12.12
C ILE A 196 4.14 10.21 11.71
N GLN A 197 5.20 10.96 11.95
CA GLN A 197 5.35 12.34 11.49
C GLN A 197 5.27 12.44 9.96
N ARG A 198 5.96 11.54 9.26
CA ARG A 198 5.95 11.51 7.80
C ARG A 198 4.57 11.14 7.26
N VAL A 199 3.91 10.11 7.80
CA VAL A 199 2.55 9.71 7.39
C VAL A 199 1.54 10.83 7.67
N PHE A 200 1.63 11.50 8.81
CA PHE A 200 0.79 12.66 9.13
C PHE A 200 1.00 13.80 8.11
N GLY A 201 2.25 14.21 7.88
CA GLY A 201 2.58 15.27 6.93
C GLY A 201 2.12 14.95 5.51
N MET A 202 2.33 13.70 5.06
CA MET A 202 1.83 13.22 3.76
C MET A 202 0.30 13.21 3.70
N THR A 203 -0.39 12.79 4.75
CA THR A 203 -1.84 12.83 4.83
C THR A 203 -2.34 14.27 4.73
N LEU A 204 -1.78 15.18 5.51
CA LEU A 204 -2.13 16.61 5.50
C LEU A 204 -1.89 17.24 4.11
N CYS A 205 -0.73 17.00 3.52
CA CYS A 205 -0.36 17.61 2.22
C CYS A 205 -1.06 16.96 1.02
N SER A 206 -1.67 15.78 1.17
CA SER A 206 -2.55 15.17 0.16
C SER A 206 -4.00 15.66 0.23
N MET A 207 -4.40 16.41 1.29
CA MET A 207 -5.78 16.90 1.44
C MET A 207 -6.32 17.69 0.25
N PRO A 208 -5.56 18.58 -0.42
CA PRO A 208 -6.06 19.25 -1.61
C PRO A 208 -6.58 18.29 -2.68
N PHE A 209 -5.87 17.19 -2.94
CA PHE A 209 -6.31 16.15 -3.86
C PHE A 209 -7.63 15.50 -3.41
N TRP A 210 -7.74 15.14 -2.14
CA TRP A 210 -8.93 14.49 -1.60
C TRP A 210 -10.14 15.42 -1.53
N ILE A 211 -9.93 16.70 -1.27
CA ILE A 211 -10.99 17.71 -1.29
C ILE A 211 -11.52 17.90 -2.72
N ILE A 212 -10.64 18.04 -3.71
CA ILE A 212 -11.03 18.13 -5.12
C ILE A 212 -11.81 16.91 -5.55
N LEU A 213 -11.33 15.70 -5.20
CA LEU A 213 -12.01 14.45 -5.50
C LEU A 213 -13.37 14.36 -4.81
N SER A 214 -13.50 14.85 -3.57
CA SER A 214 -14.77 14.89 -2.82
C SER A 214 -15.77 15.86 -3.47
N ILE A 215 -15.32 17.04 -3.92
CA ILE A 215 -16.17 18.02 -4.63
C ILE A 215 -16.68 17.40 -5.94
N TYR A 216 -15.79 16.74 -6.69
CA TYR A 216 -16.19 15.98 -7.87
C TYR A 216 -17.21 14.87 -7.51
N GLY A 217 -17.00 14.17 -6.38
CA GLY A 217 -17.92 13.14 -5.88
C GLY A 217 -19.32 13.67 -5.62
N ILE A 218 -19.45 14.84 -4.95
CA ILE A 218 -20.74 15.47 -4.70
C ILE A 218 -21.49 15.73 -6.02
N SER A 219 -20.78 16.22 -7.04
CA SER A 219 -21.41 16.58 -8.32
C SER A 219 -21.72 15.38 -9.21
N SER A 220 -20.97 14.27 -9.10
CA SER A 220 -21.07 13.13 -10.02
C SER A 220 -21.90 11.97 -9.46
N VAL A 221 -21.77 11.67 -8.18
CA VAL A 221 -22.40 10.52 -7.51
C VAL A 221 -23.24 10.91 -6.28
N GLY A 222 -23.26 12.17 -5.90
CA GLY A 222 -23.97 12.66 -4.71
C GLY A 222 -23.19 12.38 -3.41
N PHE A 223 -23.87 12.56 -2.27
CA PHE A 223 -23.29 12.33 -0.96
C PHE A 223 -23.13 10.83 -0.64
N PRO A 224 -22.12 10.45 0.13
CA PRO A 224 -21.93 9.07 0.55
C PRO A 224 -23.03 8.61 1.49
N SER A 225 -23.40 7.34 1.43
CA SER A 225 -24.33 6.75 2.39
C SER A 225 -23.70 6.66 3.78
N THR A 226 -24.52 6.65 4.83
CA THR A 226 -24.06 6.46 6.21
C THR A 226 -23.26 5.17 6.37
N GLN A 227 -23.65 4.10 5.67
CA GLN A 227 -22.92 2.84 5.67
C GLN A 227 -21.52 2.99 5.07
N GLN A 228 -21.38 3.69 3.95
CA GLN A 228 -20.10 3.95 3.33
C GLN A 228 -19.19 4.81 4.21
N ILE A 229 -19.74 5.85 4.85
CA ILE A 229 -19.02 6.67 5.83
C ILE A 229 -18.44 5.81 6.95
N PHE A 230 -19.26 4.95 7.55
CA PHE A 230 -18.85 4.05 8.62
C PHE A 230 -17.80 3.05 8.18
N GLN A 231 -17.99 2.39 7.03
CA GLN A 231 -17.03 1.43 6.51
C GLN A 231 -15.68 2.10 6.16
N THR A 232 -15.70 3.31 5.60
CA THR A 232 -14.48 4.05 5.31
C THR A 232 -13.75 4.48 6.59
N PHE A 233 -14.50 4.84 7.64
CA PHE A 233 -13.91 5.10 8.95
C PHE A 233 -13.20 3.88 9.53
N LEU A 234 -13.78 2.68 9.37
CA LEU A 234 -13.12 1.44 9.76
C LEU A 234 -11.84 1.18 8.94
N VAL A 235 -11.86 1.45 7.63
CA VAL A 235 -10.65 1.36 6.78
C VAL A 235 -9.56 2.32 7.28
N ALA A 236 -9.93 3.57 7.62
CA ALA A 236 -8.97 4.54 8.14
C ALA A 236 -8.31 4.07 9.43
N ILE A 237 -9.09 3.51 10.37
CA ILE A 237 -8.57 2.99 11.63
C ILE A 237 -7.73 1.72 11.41
N PHE A 238 -8.31 0.69 10.79
CA PHE A 238 -7.69 -0.63 10.73
C PHE A 238 -6.48 -0.65 9.81
N SER A 239 -6.66 -0.25 8.56
CA SER A 239 -5.60 -0.27 7.57
C SER A 239 -4.71 0.99 7.64
N GLY A 240 -5.33 2.17 7.80
CA GLY A 240 -4.59 3.43 7.81
C GLY A 240 -3.70 3.63 9.05
N VAL A 241 -4.19 3.28 10.23
CA VAL A 241 -3.51 3.57 11.49
C VAL A 241 -2.99 2.30 12.15
N ILE A 242 -3.86 1.33 12.49
CA ILE A 242 -3.47 0.15 13.27
C ILE A 242 -2.46 -0.72 12.52
N ALA A 243 -2.76 -1.08 11.26
CA ALA A 243 -1.87 -1.92 10.46
C ALA A 243 -0.49 -1.27 10.32
N THR A 244 -0.45 0.03 10.03
CA THR A 244 0.78 0.79 9.88
C THR A 244 1.60 0.78 11.16
N ILE A 245 0.99 1.04 12.32
CA ILE A 245 1.70 1.03 13.61
C ILE A 245 2.21 -0.37 13.94
N LEU A 246 1.43 -1.42 13.70
CA LEU A 246 1.84 -2.79 13.95
C LEU A 246 3.03 -3.18 13.06
N PHE A 247 2.99 -2.84 11.78
CA PHE A 247 4.07 -3.14 10.85
C PHE A 247 5.39 -2.48 11.25
N PHE A 248 5.34 -1.18 11.62
CA PHE A 248 6.55 -0.50 12.07
C PHE A 248 7.08 -1.04 13.38
N LYS A 249 6.21 -1.34 14.36
CA LYS A 249 6.66 -2.01 15.59
C LYS A 249 7.27 -3.38 15.31
N ALA A 250 6.75 -4.12 14.31
CA ALA A 250 7.30 -5.40 13.92
C ALA A 250 8.70 -5.27 13.32
N THR A 251 8.90 -4.31 12.42
CA THR A 251 10.17 -4.06 11.74
C THR A 251 11.21 -3.41 12.67
N ASP A 252 10.80 -2.45 13.51
CA ASP A 252 11.71 -1.78 14.46
C ASP A 252 12.37 -2.76 15.43
N ILE A 253 11.61 -3.75 15.95
CA ILE A 253 12.14 -4.77 16.87
C ILE A 253 13.32 -5.56 16.27
N VAL A 254 13.36 -5.69 14.95
CA VAL A 254 14.34 -6.52 14.23
C VAL A 254 15.20 -5.72 13.24
N SER A 255 15.13 -4.40 13.26
CA SER A 255 15.77 -3.48 12.30
C SER A 255 17.27 -3.69 12.11
N LYS A 256 17.96 -4.17 13.16
CA LYS A 256 19.41 -4.44 13.14
C LYS A 256 19.81 -5.81 12.57
N ASP A 257 18.84 -6.67 12.25
CA ASP A 257 19.05 -8.02 11.76
C ASP A 257 18.29 -8.18 10.43
N ALA A 258 19.03 -8.09 9.33
CA ALA A 258 18.46 -8.11 7.98
C ALA A 258 17.65 -9.39 7.69
N HIS A 259 18.09 -10.55 8.22
CA HIS A 259 17.35 -11.81 8.05
C HIS A 259 16.00 -11.77 8.75
N LYS A 260 15.98 -11.37 10.02
CA LYS A 260 14.73 -11.25 10.78
C LYS A 260 13.82 -10.18 10.19
N LEU A 261 14.38 -9.07 9.67
CA LEU A 261 13.61 -8.04 8.98
C LEU A 261 12.93 -8.60 7.73
N ALA A 262 13.66 -9.34 6.90
CA ALA A 262 13.10 -9.99 5.71
C ALA A 262 11.97 -10.98 6.05
N VAL A 263 12.12 -11.75 7.13
CA VAL A 263 11.05 -12.64 7.63
C VAL A 263 9.81 -11.86 8.05
N ILE A 264 9.98 -10.69 8.67
CA ILE A 264 8.83 -9.84 9.05
C ILE A 264 8.17 -9.23 7.80
N GLU A 265 8.95 -8.74 6.85
CA GLU A 265 8.42 -8.23 5.58
C GLU A 265 7.62 -9.30 4.84
N SER A 266 8.07 -10.57 4.86
CA SER A 266 7.34 -11.67 4.23
C SER A 266 5.97 -11.95 4.84
N THR A 267 5.72 -11.52 6.09
CA THR A 267 4.38 -11.68 6.71
C THR A 267 3.31 -10.90 5.96
N GLN A 268 3.69 -9.87 5.16
CA GLN A 268 2.74 -9.11 4.36
C GLN A 268 2.09 -9.96 3.24
N SER A 269 2.67 -11.09 2.86
CA SER A 269 2.02 -12.06 1.98
C SER A 269 0.70 -12.60 2.56
N GLY A 270 0.56 -12.57 3.89
CA GLY A 270 -0.69 -12.88 4.59
C GLY A 270 -1.85 -11.95 4.19
N GLU A 271 -1.57 -10.72 3.75
CA GLU A 271 -2.60 -9.79 3.28
C GLU A 271 -3.44 -10.38 2.13
N VAL A 272 -2.80 -11.05 1.17
CA VAL A 272 -3.48 -11.70 0.05
C VAL A 272 -4.37 -12.84 0.55
N ILE A 273 -3.86 -13.65 1.49
CA ILE A 273 -4.59 -14.77 2.09
C ILE A 273 -5.79 -14.26 2.89
N PHE A 274 -5.58 -13.30 3.80
CA PHE A 274 -6.65 -12.75 4.61
C PHE A 274 -7.72 -12.05 3.76
N THR A 275 -7.30 -11.37 2.68
CA THR A 275 -8.23 -10.75 1.73
C THR A 275 -9.06 -11.79 0.99
N ALA A 276 -8.45 -12.88 0.52
CA ALA A 276 -9.17 -13.96 -0.13
C ALA A 276 -10.20 -14.61 0.82
N LEU A 277 -9.78 -14.93 2.04
CA LEU A 277 -10.69 -15.48 3.05
C LEU A 277 -11.81 -14.51 3.41
N GLY A 278 -11.49 -13.23 3.69
CA GLY A 278 -12.49 -12.21 4.02
C GLY A 278 -13.45 -11.93 2.86
N GLY A 279 -12.95 -11.88 1.63
CA GLY A 279 -13.80 -11.72 0.43
C GLY A 279 -14.79 -12.88 0.28
N ILE A 280 -14.32 -14.12 0.40
CA ILE A 280 -15.16 -15.31 0.25
C ILE A 280 -16.19 -15.42 1.39
N PHE A 281 -15.76 -15.31 2.65
CA PHE A 281 -16.62 -15.59 3.80
C PHE A 281 -17.50 -14.40 4.22
N ILE A 282 -17.07 -13.16 3.98
CA ILE A 282 -17.81 -11.96 4.42
C ILE A 282 -18.62 -11.36 3.27
N LEU A 283 -18.02 -11.31 2.05
CA LEU A 283 -18.63 -10.65 0.91
C LEU A 283 -19.32 -11.61 -0.06
N ASN A 284 -19.21 -12.93 0.17
CA ASN A 284 -19.61 -13.95 -0.79
C ASN A 284 -18.95 -13.73 -2.18
N ASP A 285 -17.71 -13.20 -2.18
CA ASP A 285 -16.91 -13.13 -3.39
C ASP A 285 -16.77 -14.53 -3.97
N ARG A 286 -16.74 -14.59 -5.31
CA ARG A 286 -16.57 -15.86 -5.99
C ARG A 286 -15.29 -16.58 -5.51
N VAL A 287 -15.42 -17.86 -5.19
CA VAL A 287 -14.26 -18.70 -4.85
C VAL A 287 -13.37 -18.78 -6.09
N PRO A 288 -12.05 -18.49 -5.95
CA PRO A 288 -11.12 -18.62 -7.06
C PRO A 288 -11.15 -20.04 -7.63
N GLY A 289 -11.26 -20.16 -8.96
CA GLY A 289 -11.09 -21.44 -9.64
C GLY A 289 -9.65 -21.98 -9.48
N VAL A 290 -9.37 -23.15 -10.04
CA VAL A 290 -8.05 -23.81 -9.91
C VAL A 290 -6.88 -22.88 -10.28
N PHE A 291 -6.99 -22.16 -11.39
CA PHE A 291 -5.97 -21.19 -11.83
C PHE A 291 -5.84 -20.02 -10.85
N GLY A 292 -6.95 -19.54 -10.29
CA GLY A 292 -6.95 -18.49 -9.28
C GLY A 292 -6.24 -18.92 -7.99
N VAL A 293 -6.52 -20.14 -7.50
CA VAL A 293 -5.86 -20.70 -6.31
C VAL A 293 -4.35 -20.89 -6.54
N ILE A 294 -3.96 -21.49 -7.68
CA ILE A 294 -2.55 -21.64 -8.04
C ILE A 294 -1.87 -20.27 -8.13
N GLY A 295 -2.55 -19.30 -8.74
CA GLY A 295 -2.05 -17.93 -8.85
C GLY A 295 -1.82 -17.29 -7.48
N ILE A 296 -2.75 -17.38 -6.55
CA ILE A 296 -2.60 -16.89 -5.17
C ILE A 296 -1.40 -17.55 -4.49
N VAL A 297 -1.27 -18.87 -4.58
CA VAL A 297 -0.14 -19.61 -3.99
C VAL A 297 1.19 -19.13 -4.58
N LEU A 298 1.29 -18.94 -5.89
CA LEU A 298 2.51 -18.42 -6.53
C LEU A 298 2.83 -17.00 -6.12
N VAL A 299 1.83 -16.13 -6.01
CA VAL A 299 2.02 -14.74 -5.52
C VAL A 299 2.59 -14.76 -4.11
N VAL A 300 1.95 -15.49 -3.19
CA VAL A 300 2.40 -15.59 -1.79
C VAL A 300 3.81 -16.18 -1.70
N PHE A 301 4.06 -17.28 -2.42
CA PHE A 301 5.38 -17.93 -2.46
C PHE A 301 6.46 -16.99 -3.03
N GLY A 302 6.17 -16.30 -4.13
CA GLY A 302 7.07 -15.32 -4.74
C GLY A 302 7.38 -14.14 -3.82
N MET A 303 6.39 -13.65 -3.04
CA MET A 303 6.60 -12.60 -2.04
C MET A 303 7.55 -13.06 -0.92
N ILE A 304 7.32 -14.27 -0.38
CA ILE A 304 8.18 -14.85 0.66
C ILE A 304 9.61 -15.02 0.14
N LEU A 305 9.77 -15.64 -1.04
CA LEU A 305 11.10 -15.81 -1.66
C LEU A 305 11.79 -14.47 -1.91
N ASN A 306 11.06 -13.46 -2.38
CA ASN A 306 11.63 -12.15 -2.67
C ASN A 306 12.12 -11.47 -1.39
N SER A 307 11.32 -11.53 -0.33
CA SER A 307 11.71 -10.98 0.97
C SER A 307 12.98 -11.65 1.51
N LEU A 308 13.03 -12.99 1.51
CA LEU A 308 14.17 -13.76 2.00
C LEU A 308 15.43 -13.60 1.12
N SER A 309 15.26 -13.35 -0.19
CA SER A 309 16.39 -13.24 -1.13
C SER A 309 17.17 -11.92 -1.04
N ARG A 310 16.58 -10.86 -0.45
CA ARG A 310 17.26 -9.58 -0.25
C ARG A 310 18.45 -9.65 0.70
N GLU A 311 18.48 -10.67 1.55
CA GLU A 311 19.54 -10.92 2.52
C GLU A 311 20.91 -11.22 1.89
N ASN A 312 20.97 -11.91 0.75
CA ASN A 312 22.22 -12.36 0.13
C ASN A 312 22.85 -11.34 -0.83
N SER A 313 22.44 -10.07 -0.80
CA SER A 313 22.90 -9.04 -1.75
C SER A 313 23.57 -7.82 -1.06
N ASN A 314 23.87 -7.93 0.23
CA ASN A 314 24.65 -6.93 1.00
C ASN A 314 26.09 -7.40 1.22
#